data_bfd86bfa9f59432ae6600f87a90396ca
#
_entry.id   bfd86bfa9f59432ae6600f87a90396ca
#
_cell.length_a   1.000
_cell.length_b   1.000
_cell.length_c   1.000
_cell.angle_alpha   90.00
_cell.angle_beta   90.00
_cell.angle_gamma   90.00
#
_symmetry.space_group_name_H-M   'P 1'
#
loop_
_entity.id
_entity.type
_entity.pdbx_description
1 polymer ?
#
loop_
_entity_poly.entity_id
_entity_poly.type
_entity_poly.pdbx_seq_one_letter_code
_entity_poly.pdbx_strand_id
1 'polypeptide(L)'
;MKRIFRILMIAICCMVSCNMVANAGNDKPISVNALPAKGAFYTGKYTNHFKHVLGISQEQVDARMDSLWQHFFTPGEFSRFAQADQSTVYYEVNDSMAFVYDVGSDDVRTEGMSYGMMICLQLDKPKQFDRLWRWAKTYMRYPDSSPWSGYFCWQCKADGTPFGHSNASDGEVYFATALFMAAHRWNNPQYEDDALDILHQTMTKPCTEGVWNLYDSATHVITFVPTDDAHLYTDPSYQLPAFTELWSRWDKERADFWKEASVAARRQLRIASHPVTGLYPDYSTYDGEPFRSPYCGYDSRRFQYDAIRCPMNVGMDYYLFGADRELQSENMLRLLTFFRDEGFEHGQFEVDGSNPTGNYTIGMTGANAVGAIALHDEKLKRQYLQMLWDARPPKGQWRYYEGMVYMLSMLHVSGNFRIY
;
A
#
# COMPACT_ATOMS: atom_id res chain seq x y z
N MET A 1 -5.30 -56.20 54.57
CA MET A 1 -6.67 -56.42 54.97
C MET A 1 -7.52 -55.26 54.51
N LYS A 2 -8.53 -55.53 53.63
CA LYS A 2 -9.80 -54.79 53.47
C LYS A 2 -9.70 -53.38 52.85
N ARG A 3 -10.45 -52.90 51.89
CA ARG A 3 -11.52 -53.45 51.01
C ARG A 3 -11.72 -52.35 49.93
N ILE A 4 -11.93 -52.82 48.75
CA ILE A 4 -12.33 -52.08 47.56
C ILE A 4 -13.71 -51.44 47.79
N PHE A 5 -13.86 -50.15 47.39
CA PHE A 5 -15.20 -49.61 47.04
C PHE A 5 -15.07 -48.82 45.73
N ARG A 6 -15.65 -49.40 44.69
CA ARG A 6 -15.97 -48.74 43.44
C ARG A 6 -17.19 -47.85 43.64
N ILE A 7 -17.10 -46.59 43.32
CA ILE A 7 -18.26 -45.74 43.10
C ILE A 7 -18.28 -45.32 41.63
N LEU A 8 -19.31 -45.79 40.96
CA LEU A 8 -19.72 -45.46 39.61
C LEU A 8 -20.34 -44.06 39.63
N MET A 9 -19.70 -43.05 39.00
CA MET A 9 -20.35 -41.77 38.76
C MET A 9 -20.89 -41.75 37.33
N ILE A 10 -22.23 -41.74 37.26
CA ILE A 10 -23.01 -41.54 36.04
C ILE A 10 -22.90 -40.04 35.68
N ALA A 11 -22.25 -39.72 34.56
CA ALA A 11 -22.25 -38.39 34.00
C ALA A 11 -23.60 -38.14 33.30
N ILE A 12 -24.45 -37.33 33.90
CA ILE A 12 -25.62 -36.76 33.23
C ILE A 12 -25.19 -35.58 32.41
N CYS A 13 -25.18 -35.79 31.10
CA CYS A 13 -24.93 -34.74 30.12
C CYS A 13 -26.21 -33.92 29.96
N CYS A 14 -26.32 -32.78 30.64
CA CYS A 14 -27.37 -31.79 30.35
C CYS A 14 -27.03 -31.06 29.06
N MET A 15 -27.61 -31.46 27.94
CA MET A 15 -27.69 -30.64 26.74
C MET A 15 -28.64 -29.47 27.01
N VAL A 16 -28.08 -28.31 27.25
CA VAL A 16 -28.81 -27.05 27.16
C VAL A 16 -28.78 -26.64 25.68
N SER A 17 -29.87 -26.94 24.98
CA SER A 17 -30.13 -26.43 23.64
C SER A 17 -30.42 -24.93 23.73
N CYS A 18 -29.45 -24.10 23.45
CA CYS A 18 -29.65 -22.67 23.26
C CYS A 18 -30.26 -22.47 21.86
N ASN A 19 -31.61 -22.38 21.80
CA ASN A 19 -32.29 -21.93 20.60
C ASN A 19 -31.99 -20.43 20.40
N MET A 20 -30.96 -20.11 19.66
CA MET A 20 -30.85 -18.80 19.03
C MET A 20 -31.87 -18.74 17.90
N VAL A 21 -32.95 -18.02 18.12
CA VAL A 21 -33.87 -17.60 17.08
C VAL A 21 -33.12 -16.59 16.22
N ALA A 22 -32.56 -17.06 15.12
CA ALA A 22 -32.06 -16.17 14.06
C ALA A 22 -33.26 -15.46 13.46
N ASN A 23 -33.39 -14.17 13.74
CA ASN A 23 -34.25 -13.28 12.97
C ASN A 23 -33.66 -13.16 11.56
N ALA A 24 -34.02 -14.05 10.66
CA ALA A 24 -33.78 -13.93 9.25
C ALA A 24 -34.69 -12.81 8.71
N GLY A 25 -34.21 -11.57 8.82
CA GLY A 25 -34.72 -10.48 8.00
C GLY A 25 -34.54 -10.87 6.55
N ASN A 26 -35.63 -10.80 5.78
CA ASN A 26 -35.68 -11.03 4.34
C ASN A 26 -34.97 -9.94 3.60
N ASP A 27 -33.65 -9.78 3.77
CA ASP A 27 -32.80 -9.02 2.87
C ASP A 27 -32.42 -9.92 1.70
N LYS A 28 -33.22 -9.85 0.62
CA LYS A 28 -32.78 -10.35 -0.67
C LYS A 28 -31.42 -9.70 -0.97
N PRO A 29 -30.39 -10.47 -1.32
CA PRO A 29 -29.13 -9.87 -1.72
C PRO A 29 -29.44 -8.94 -2.91
N ILE A 30 -29.13 -7.65 -2.72
CA ILE A 30 -29.17 -6.67 -3.81
C ILE A 30 -28.26 -7.23 -4.90
N SER A 31 -28.78 -7.39 -6.10
CA SER A 31 -28.02 -7.93 -7.24
C SER A 31 -26.78 -7.07 -7.43
N VAL A 32 -25.67 -7.56 -6.98
CA VAL A 32 -24.36 -6.97 -7.17
C VAL A 32 -24.12 -7.00 -8.67
N ASN A 33 -23.92 -5.85 -9.32
CA ASN A 33 -23.26 -5.81 -10.59
C ASN A 33 -21.83 -6.33 -10.34
N ALA A 34 -21.66 -7.64 -10.45
CA ALA A 34 -20.40 -8.30 -10.19
C ALA A 34 -19.32 -7.57 -10.99
N LEU A 35 -18.24 -7.19 -10.31
CA LEU A 35 -17.05 -6.70 -11.01
C LEU A 35 -16.71 -7.71 -12.12
N PRO A 36 -16.22 -7.24 -13.29
CA PRO A 36 -15.94 -8.14 -14.40
C PRO A 36 -15.10 -9.33 -13.93
N ALA A 37 -15.37 -10.52 -14.43
CA ALA A 37 -14.61 -11.75 -14.11
C ALA A 37 -13.10 -11.60 -14.35
N LYS A 38 -12.71 -10.62 -15.19
CA LYS A 38 -11.34 -10.12 -15.39
C LYS A 38 -11.30 -8.68 -14.94
N GLY A 39 -10.20 -8.28 -14.27
CA GLY A 39 -10.00 -6.94 -13.77
C GLY A 39 -9.87 -5.86 -14.87
N ALA A 40 -9.71 -4.62 -14.43
CA ALA A 40 -9.64 -3.46 -15.31
C ALA A 40 -8.51 -3.53 -16.34
N PHE A 41 -7.39 -4.17 -16.02
CA PHE A 41 -6.29 -4.41 -16.95
C PHE A 41 -6.76 -5.11 -18.24
N TYR A 42 -7.59 -6.15 -18.11
CA TYR A 42 -8.05 -6.95 -19.24
C TYR A 42 -9.25 -6.33 -19.96
N THR A 43 -10.04 -5.52 -19.27
CA THR A 43 -11.31 -4.99 -19.80
C THR A 43 -11.22 -3.54 -20.25
N GLY A 44 -10.18 -2.81 -19.84
CA GLY A 44 -10.06 -1.36 -20.01
C GLY A 44 -11.11 -0.55 -19.25
N LYS A 45 -11.88 -1.18 -18.35
CA LYS A 45 -12.95 -0.53 -17.59
C LYS A 45 -12.51 -0.23 -16.17
N TYR A 46 -12.27 1.03 -15.89
CA TYR A 46 -11.93 1.55 -14.57
C TYR A 46 -13.18 2.17 -13.93
N THR A 47 -13.69 1.51 -12.90
CA THR A 47 -14.94 1.90 -12.25
C THR A 47 -14.74 3.06 -11.30
N ASN A 48 -15.53 4.12 -11.46
CA ASN A 48 -15.67 5.16 -10.44
C ASN A 48 -16.64 4.65 -9.35
N HIS A 49 -16.08 4.17 -8.23
CA HIS A 49 -16.85 3.60 -7.14
C HIS A 49 -17.66 4.66 -6.36
N PHE A 50 -17.21 5.91 -6.31
CA PHE A 50 -18.01 7.01 -5.72
C PHE A 50 -19.31 7.20 -6.50
N LYS A 51 -19.22 7.20 -7.83
CA LYS A 51 -20.41 7.30 -8.68
C LYS A 51 -21.29 6.04 -8.59
N HIS A 52 -20.67 4.88 -8.69
CA HIS A 52 -21.39 3.61 -8.78
C HIS A 52 -22.08 3.21 -7.47
N VAL A 53 -21.38 3.39 -6.33
CA VAL A 53 -21.86 2.95 -5.01
C VAL A 53 -22.58 4.06 -4.26
N LEU A 54 -22.08 5.30 -4.32
CA LEU A 54 -22.63 6.43 -3.55
C LEU A 54 -23.59 7.31 -4.37
N GLY A 55 -23.58 7.22 -5.69
CA GLY A 55 -24.39 8.07 -6.56
C GLY A 55 -23.83 9.48 -6.77
N ILE A 56 -22.55 9.71 -6.42
CA ILE A 56 -21.88 11.00 -6.59
C ILE A 56 -21.62 11.23 -8.08
N SER A 57 -21.94 12.43 -8.62
CA SER A 57 -21.77 12.67 -10.04
C SER A 57 -20.28 12.69 -10.44
N GLN A 58 -20.01 12.40 -11.74
CA GLN A 58 -18.63 12.43 -12.26
C GLN A 58 -18.02 13.84 -12.07
N GLU A 59 -18.80 14.87 -12.34
CA GLU A 59 -18.37 16.27 -12.21
C GLU A 59 -17.94 16.61 -10.77
N GLN A 60 -18.67 16.08 -9.76
CA GLN A 60 -18.29 16.25 -8.36
C GLN A 60 -16.99 15.51 -8.02
N VAL A 61 -16.80 14.31 -8.56
CA VAL A 61 -15.57 13.54 -8.37
C VAL A 61 -14.39 14.24 -9.03
N ASP A 62 -14.55 14.73 -10.27
CA ASP A 62 -13.50 15.44 -11.00
C ASP A 62 -13.11 16.74 -10.29
N ALA A 63 -14.10 17.53 -9.85
CA ALA A 63 -13.87 18.76 -9.07
C ALA A 63 -13.15 18.47 -7.74
N ARG A 64 -13.46 17.34 -7.09
CA ARG A 64 -12.76 16.89 -5.88
C ARG A 64 -11.31 16.54 -6.17
N MET A 65 -11.03 15.81 -7.26
CA MET A 65 -9.67 15.46 -7.66
C MET A 65 -8.83 16.70 -8.01
N ASP A 66 -9.41 17.66 -8.72
CA ASP A 66 -8.76 18.95 -9.02
C ASP A 66 -8.45 19.73 -7.74
N SER A 67 -9.40 19.78 -6.81
CA SER A 67 -9.20 20.42 -5.50
C SER A 67 -8.08 19.77 -4.70
N LEU A 68 -7.96 18.44 -4.72
CA LEU A 68 -6.91 17.70 -4.03
C LEU A 68 -5.55 17.92 -4.69
N TRP A 69 -5.50 17.96 -6.02
CA TRP A 69 -4.29 18.36 -6.72
C TRP A 69 -3.81 19.74 -6.26
N GLN A 70 -4.70 20.73 -6.26
CA GLN A 70 -4.37 22.08 -5.78
C GLN A 70 -3.92 22.08 -4.31
N HIS A 71 -4.55 21.26 -3.48
CA HIS A 71 -4.24 21.18 -2.05
C HIS A 71 -2.81 20.67 -1.79
N PHE A 72 -2.37 19.61 -2.46
CA PHE A 72 -1.09 18.95 -2.19
C PHE A 72 0.05 19.38 -3.12
N PHE A 73 -0.26 19.79 -4.36
CA PHE A 73 0.72 20.00 -5.42
C PHE A 73 0.80 21.44 -5.94
N THR A 74 0.05 22.37 -5.39
CA THR A 74 0.30 23.79 -5.69
C THR A 74 1.60 24.19 -5.02
N PRO A 75 2.64 24.61 -5.80
CA PRO A 75 3.89 25.03 -5.22
C PRO A 75 3.71 26.18 -4.24
N GLY A 76 4.39 26.08 -3.11
CA GLY A 76 4.44 27.13 -2.09
C GLY A 76 5.90 27.49 -1.77
N GLU A 77 6.10 28.49 -0.95
CA GLU A 77 7.41 28.77 -0.39
C GLU A 77 7.86 27.62 0.51
N PHE A 78 9.05 27.11 0.26
CA PHE A 78 9.58 26.01 1.07
C PHE A 78 9.89 26.47 2.49
N SER A 79 9.41 25.71 3.46
CA SER A 79 9.70 25.89 4.88
C SER A 79 9.91 24.55 5.55
N ARG A 80 10.99 24.41 6.30
CA ARG A 80 11.25 23.27 7.18
C ARG A 80 10.31 23.18 8.38
N PHE A 81 9.64 24.29 8.69
CA PHE A 81 8.73 24.37 9.84
C PHE A 81 7.29 24.22 9.39
N ALA A 82 6.59 23.26 10.00
CA ALA A 82 5.17 23.07 9.75
C ALA A 82 4.35 24.25 10.26
N GLN A 83 3.49 24.80 9.38
CA GLN A 83 2.43 25.71 9.77
C GLN A 83 1.09 24.98 9.68
N ALA A 84 0.19 25.22 10.62
CA ALA A 84 -1.05 24.45 10.78
C ALA A 84 -1.98 24.52 9.54
N ASP A 85 -1.90 25.59 8.77
CA ASP A 85 -2.71 25.85 7.57
C ASP A 85 -2.05 25.36 6.26
N GLN A 86 -0.75 25.00 6.29
CA GLN A 86 -0.07 24.48 5.10
C GLN A 86 -0.60 23.12 4.69
N SER A 87 -0.80 22.95 3.38
CA SER A 87 -1.32 21.73 2.78
C SER A 87 -0.36 21.11 1.75
N THR A 88 0.46 21.92 1.05
CA THR A 88 1.34 21.42 0.00
C THR A 88 2.43 20.51 0.56
N VAL A 89 2.74 19.49 -0.21
CA VAL A 89 3.90 18.60 0.01
C VAL A 89 4.91 18.69 -1.13
N TYR A 90 4.53 19.35 -2.25
CA TYR A 90 5.33 19.48 -3.46
C TYR A 90 6.03 20.84 -3.49
N TYR A 91 7.35 20.83 -3.66
CA TYR A 91 8.19 22.04 -3.70
C TYR A 91 9.10 22.05 -4.90
N GLU A 92 9.05 23.14 -5.67
CA GLU A 92 9.94 23.38 -6.81
C GLU A 92 11.26 23.94 -6.33
N VAL A 93 12.37 23.30 -6.73
CA VAL A 93 13.74 23.78 -6.49
C VAL A 93 14.16 24.80 -7.55
N ASN A 94 13.79 24.49 -8.80
CA ASN A 94 14.06 25.29 -9.98
C ASN A 94 13.15 24.84 -11.14
N ASP A 95 13.37 25.36 -12.34
CA ASP A 95 12.57 25.03 -13.52
C ASP A 95 12.59 23.54 -13.91
N SER A 96 13.57 22.76 -13.43
CA SER A 96 13.78 21.36 -13.84
C SER A 96 13.66 20.36 -12.71
N MET A 97 13.61 20.77 -11.45
CA MET A 97 13.62 19.89 -10.29
C MET A 97 12.59 20.29 -9.24
N ALA A 98 12.00 19.28 -8.60
CA ALA A 98 11.09 19.42 -7.47
C ALA A 98 11.19 18.20 -6.56
N PHE A 99 10.75 18.32 -5.33
CA PHE A 99 10.66 17.22 -4.37
C PHE A 99 9.34 17.22 -3.63
N VAL A 100 8.99 16.04 -3.08
CA VAL A 100 7.94 15.85 -2.08
C VAL A 100 8.58 15.80 -0.71
N TYR A 101 8.09 16.62 0.23
CA TYR A 101 8.73 16.83 1.52
C TYR A 101 7.89 16.34 2.69
N ASP A 102 8.52 15.53 3.55
CA ASP A 102 7.97 15.16 4.85
C ASP A 102 8.37 16.22 5.89
N VAL A 103 7.50 17.19 6.09
CA VAL A 103 7.72 18.24 7.08
C VAL A 103 7.68 17.72 8.52
N GLY A 104 7.04 16.57 8.76
CA GLY A 104 6.98 15.94 10.07
C GLY A 104 8.34 15.36 10.50
N SER A 105 9.11 14.88 9.53
CA SER A 105 10.43 14.27 9.73
C SER A 105 11.59 15.14 9.24
N ASP A 106 11.32 16.28 8.63
CA ASP A 106 12.31 17.22 8.07
C ASP A 106 13.18 16.57 6.97
N ASP A 107 12.56 15.78 6.08
CA ASP A 107 13.26 15.04 5.05
C ASP A 107 12.51 14.90 3.72
N VAL A 108 13.22 14.37 2.73
CA VAL A 108 12.69 13.89 1.43
C VAL A 108 12.92 12.40 1.37
N ARG A 109 11.86 11.61 1.14
CA ARG A 109 11.90 10.14 1.12
C ARG A 109 11.61 9.59 -0.27
N THR A 110 12.21 8.45 -0.60
CA THR A 110 11.88 7.71 -1.83
C THR A 110 10.40 7.36 -1.92
N GLU A 111 9.76 7.04 -0.79
CA GLU A 111 8.31 6.84 -0.67
C GLU A 111 7.54 8.05 -1.23
N GLY A 112 7.76 9.24 -0.68
CA GLY A 112 7.05 10.45 -1.12
C GLY A 112 7.35 10.86 -2.55
N MET A 113 8.59 10.70 -2.99
CA MET A 113 9.01 11.00 -4.36
C MET A 113 8.31 10.07 -5.36
N SER A 114 8.28 8.77 -5.08
CA SER A 114 7.67 7.76 -5.97
C SER A 114 6.14 7.83 -5.97
N TYR A 115 5.51 8.08 -4.80
CA TYR A 115 4.06 8.35 -4.72
C TYR A 115 3.69 9.63 -5.47
N GLY A 116 4.49 10.69 -5.31
CA GLY A 116 4.31 11.95 -6.04
C GLY A 116 4.38 11.74 -7.55
N MET A 117 5.34 10.96 -8.04
CA MET A 117 5.44 10.58 -9.46
C MET A 117 4.20 9.80 -9.91
N MET A 118 3.76 8.81 -9.14
CA MET A 118 2.54 8.04 -9.48
C MET A 118 1.30 8.93 -9.53
N ILE A 119 1.12 9.85 -8.60
CA ILE A 119 0.01 10.81 -8.58
C ILE A 119 0.08 11.73 -9.82
N CYS A 120 1.27 12.28 -10.11
CA CYS A 120 1.48 13.10 -11.31
C CYS A 120 1.16 12.34 -12.60
N LEU A 121 1.58 11.08 -12.68
CA LEU A 121 1.26 10.19 -13.79
C LEU A 121 -0.24 10.04 -13.95
N GLN A 122 -0.96 9.69 -12.88
CA GLN A 122 -2.38 9.41 -12.95
C GLN A 122 -3.24 10.65 -13.27
N LEU A 123 -2.76 11.84 -12.92
CA LEU A 123 -3.44 13.12 -13.19
C LEU A 123 -2.95 13.86 -14.44
N ASP A 124 -2.13 13.20 -15.28
CA ASP A 124 -1.56 13.79 -16.50
C ASP A 124 -0.75 15.06 -16.28
N LYS A 125 0.23 14.98 -15.39
CA LYS A 125 1.12 16.08 -15.01
C LYS A 125 2.59 15.76 -15.38
N PRO A 126 2.93 15.67 -16.68
CA PRO A 126 4.26 15.21 -17.10
C PRO A 126 5.40 16.12 -16.62
N LYS A 127 5.16 17.43 -16.54
CA LYS A 127 6.16 18.38 -16.08
C LYS A 127 6.54 18.16 -14.61
N GLN A 128 5.55 17.94 -13.74
CA GLN A 128 5.80 17.68 -12.31
C GLN A 128 6.43 16.31 -12.12
N PHE A 129 5.99 15.30 -12.88
CA PHE A 129 6.59 13.97 -12.90
C PHE A 129 8.09 14.03 -13.23
N ASP A 130 8.44 14.69 -14.33
CA ASP A 130 9.83 14.82 -14.79
C ASP A 130 10.72 15.56 -13.76
N ARG A 131 10.19 16.61 -13.11
CA ARG A 131 10.90 17.34 -12.05
C ARG A 131 11.20 16.48 -10.83
N LEU A 132 10.21 15.65 -10.38
CA LEU A 132 10.40 14.73 -9.28
C LEU A 132 11.43 13.65 -9.64
N TRP A 133 11.30 13.07 -10.84
CA TRP A 133 12.23 12.04 -11.30
C TRP A 133 13.67 12.56 -11.42
N ARG A 134 13.86 13.74 -11.97
CA ARG A 134 15.21 14.35 -12.08
C ARG A 134 15.82 14.58 -10.71
N TRP A 135 15.04 15.04 -9.74
CA TRP A 135 15.53 15.24 -8.38
C TRP A 135 15.93 13.92 -7.73
N ALA A 136 15.09 12.91 -7.78
CA ALA A 136 15.35 11.59 -7.23
C ALA A 136 16.60 10.96 -7.86
N LYS A 137 16.71 11.01 -9.19
CA LYS A 137 17.84 10.48 -9.95
C LYS A 137 19.16 11.20 -9.62
N THR A 138 19.11 12.51 -9.33
CA THR A 138 20.28 13.32 -9.07
C THR A 138 20.81 13.16 -7.64
N TYR A 139 19.90 13.10 -6.66
CA TYR A 139 20.29 13.21 -5.26
C TYR A 139 20.10 11.92 -4.46
N MET A 140 19.16 11.06 -4.85
CA MET A 140 18.88 9.84 -4.11
C MET A 140 19.54 8.60 -4.72
N ARG A 141 19.69 8.54 -6.05
CA ARG A 141 20.24 7.35 -6.70
C ARG A 141 21.71 7.18 -6.32
N TYR A 142 22.06 5.96 -5.90
CA TYR A 142 23.46 5.62 -5.67
C TYR A 142 24.23 5.57 -7.00
N PRO A 143 25.49 6.05 -7.03
CA PRO A 143 26.30 6.05 -8.24
C PRO A 143 26.61 4.62 -8.72
N ASP A 144 26.79 4.43 -10.03
CA ASP A 144 27.05 3.12 -10.64
C ASP A 144 28.33 2.45 -10.12
N SER A 145 29.26 3.22 -9.54
CA SER A 145 30.48 2.71 -8.88
C SER A 145 30.23 2.16 -7.46
N SER A 146 29.03 2.33 -6.93
CA SER A 146 28.65 1.85 -5.60
C SER A 146 28.17 0.40 -5.66
N PRO A 147 28.41 -0.43 -4.63
CA PRO A 147 27.70 -1.70 -4.48
C PRO A 147 26.18 -1.55 -4.51
N TRP A 148 25.69 -0.38 -4.10
CA TRP A 148 24.27 0.02 -4.10
C TRP A 148 23.77 0.55 -5.45
N SER A 149 24.51 0.43 -6.54
CA SER A 149 24.05 0.89 -7.87
C SER A 149 22.65 0.38 -8.17
N GLY A 150 21.79 1.23 -8.77
CA GLY A 150 20.38 0.92 -9.03
C GLY A 150 19.43 1.16 -7.86
N TYR A 151 19.93 1.18 -6.63
CA TYR A 151 19.15 1.58 -5.45
C TYR A 151 19.18 3.10 -5.22
N PHE A 152 18.28 3.55 -4.36
CA PHE A 152 18.14 4.94 -3.96
C PHE A 152 18.31 5.08 -2.45
N CYS A 153 19.08 6.08 -2.01
CA CYS A 153 19.10 6.47 -0.60
C CYS A 153 17.68 6.89 -0.18
N TRP A 154 17.12 6.19 0.81
CA TRP A 154 15.71 6.36 1.14
C TRP A 154 15.39 7.72 1.78
N GLN A 155 16.39 8.40 2.35
CA GLN A 155 16.25 9.71 2.99
C GLN A 155 17.32 10.70 2.54
N CYS A 156 16.89 11.89 2.13
CA CYS A 156 17.74 13.04 1.85
C CYS A 156 17.22 14.28 2.54
N LYS A 157 18.10 15.24 2.80
CA LYS A 157 17.66 16.60 3.16
C LYS A 157 17.08 17.30 1.93
N ALA A 158 16.36 18.40 2.14
CA ALA A 158 15.80 19.20 1.04
C ALA A 158 16.86 19.79 0.09
N ASP A 159 18.12 19.90 0.53
CA ASP A 159 19.25 20.31 -0.31
C ASP A 159 19.85 19.14 -1.12
N GLY A 160 19.29 17.94 -1.02
CA GLY A 160 19.77 16.73 -1.69
C GLY A 160 20.87 15.98 -0.96
N THR A 161 21.30 16.41 0.23
CA THR A 161 22.31 15.70 1.02
C THR A 161 21.73 14.39 1.55
N PRO A 162 22.24 13.22 1.14
CA PRO A 162 21.80 11.94 1.68
C PRO A 162 22.18 11.80 3.17
N PHE A 163 21.31 11.20 3.97
CA PHE A 163 21.63 10.83 5.34
C PHE A 163 21.11 9.45 5.75
N GLY A 164 20.29 8.81 4.91
CA GLY A 164 20.05 7.38 4.97
C GLY A 164 21.27 6.58 4.47
N HIS A 165 21.40 5.32 4.89
CA HIS A 165 22.52 4.46 4.51
C HIS A 165 22.09 3.23 3.70
N SER A 166 20.81 3.16 3.35
CA SER A 166 20.19 2.07 2.59
C SER A 166 19.09 2.62 1.71
N ASN A 167 18.41 1.74 0.97
CA ASN A 167 17.14 2.03 0.33
C ASN A 167 15.96 1.76 1.29
N ALA A 168 14.74 2.02 0.81
CA ALA A 168 13.47 1.47 1.29
C ALA A 168 12.79 0.86 0.07
N SER A 169 12.59 -0.47 0.09
CA SER A 169 12.28 -1.24 -1.13
C SER A 169 11.00 -0.83 -1.85
N ASP A 170 10.02 -0.22 -1.16
CA ASP A 170 8.82 0.35 -1.78
C ASP A 170 9.13 1.51 -2.74
N GLY A 171 10.18 2.28 -2.47
CA GLY A 171 10.62 3.37 -3.35
C GLY A 171 10.95 2.88 -4.75
N GLU A 172 11.83 1.87 -4.87
CA GLU A 172 12.21 1.29 -6.16
C GLU A 172 11.02 0.71 -6.90
N VAL A 173 10.10 0.04 -6.16
CA VAL A 173 8.91 -0.58 -6.75
C VAL A 173 7.99 0.45 -7.37
N TYR A 174 7.71 1.54 -6.66
CA TYR A 174 6.87 2.61 -7.18
C TYR A 174 7.58 3.41 -8.28
N PHE A 175 8.90 3.69 -8.16
CA PHE A 175 9.67 4.36 -9.22
C PHE A 175 9.62 3.57 -10.53
N ALA A 176 9.99 2.28 -10.51
CA ALA A 176 10.00 1.46 -11.71
C ALA A 176 8.61 1.39 -12.36
N THR A 177 7.55 1.18 -11.55
CA THR A 177 6.17 1.08 -12.07
C THR A 177 5.68 2.40 -12.64
N ALA A 178 5.93 3.53 -11.95
CA ALA A 178 5.55 4.86 -12.44
C ALA A 178 6.28 5.22 -13.75
N LEU A 179 7.55 4.85 -13.87
CA LEU A 179 8.35 5.08 -15.09
C LEU A 179 7.83 4.26 -16.27
N PHE A 180 7.56 2.96 -16.11
CA PHE A 180 6.95 2.14 -17.17
C PHE A 180 5.62 2.73 -17.64
N MET A 181 4.72 3.05 -16.71
CA MET A 181 3.43 3.64 -17.07
C MET A 181 3.59 5.01 -17.74
N ALA A 182 4.58 5.83 -17.32
CA ALA A 182 4.88 7.13 -17.91
C ALA A 182 5.41 6.99 -19.34
N ALA A 183 6.28 5.99 -19.57
CA ALA A 183 6.77 5.66 -20.91
C ALA A 183 5.63 5.39 -21.87
N HIS A 184 4.66 4.59 -21.46
CA HIS A 184 3.49 4.25 -22.26
C HIS A 184 2.53 5.44 -22.42
N ARG A 185 2.18 6.13 -21.33
CA ARG A 185 1.24 7.23 -21.35
C ARG A 185 1.71 8.40 -22.22
N TRP A 186 2.99 8.75 -22.12
CA TRP A 186 3.55 9.92 -22.78
C TRP A 186 4.47 9.58 -23.97
N ASN A 187 4.52 8.30 -24.36
CA ASN A 187 5.34 7.80 -25.47
C ASN A 187 6.82 8.26 -25.36
N ASN A 188 7.40 8.08 -24.16
CA ASN A 188 8.78 8.46 -23.88
C ASN A 188 9.60 7.22 -23.48
N PRO A 189 10.39 6.64 -24.43
CA PRO A 189 11.14 5.40 -24.19
C PRO A 189 12.22 5.55 -23.12
N GLN A 190 12.71 6.76 -22.84
CA GLN A 190 13.72 6.96 -21.78
C GLN A 190 13.21 6.55 -20.40
N TYR A 191 11.91 6.71 -20.13
CA TYR A 191 11.35 6.25 -18.87
C TYR A 191 11.27 4.71 -18.79
N GLU A 192 11.05 4.03 -19.91
CA GLU A 192 11.11 2.56 -19.95
C GLU A 192 12.54 2.06 -19.71
N ASP A 193 13.55 2.70 -20.35
CA ASP A 193 14.96 2.39 -20.12
C ASP A 193 15.35 2.61 -18.65
N ASP A 194 14.93 3.71 -18.05
CA ASP A 194 15.18 4.02 -16.63
C ASP A 194 14.51 2.97 -15.69
N ALA A 195 13.30 2.52 -16.01
CA ALA A 195 12.60 1.48 -15.24
C ALA A 195 13.31 0.12 -15.33
N LEU A 196 13.66 -0.30 -16.54
CA LEU A 196 14.41 -1.54 -16.78
C LEU A 196 15.78 -1.52 -16.10
N ASP A 197 16.45 -0.37 -16.10
CA ASP A 197 17.73 -0.22 -15.44
C ASP A 197 17.63 -0.38 -13.91
N ILE A 198 16.58 0.20 -13.26
CA ILE A 198 16.31 -0.05 -11.84
C ILE A 198 16.12 -1.55 -11.59
N LEU A 199 15.22 -2.20 -12.32
CA LEU A 199 14.93 -3.62 -12.12
C LEU A 199 16.15 -4.50 -12.40
N HIS A 200 16.90 -4.20 -13.46
CA HIS A 200 18.11 -4.96 -13.78
C HIS A 200 19.16 -4.84 -12.68
N GLN A 201 19.51 -3.63 -12.29
CA GLN A 201 20.59 -3.41 -11.32
C GLN A 201 20.23 -3.90 -9.91
N THR A 202 18.97 -3.78 -9.48
CA THR A 202 18.53 -4.25 -8.17
C THR A 202 18.35 -5.77 -8.08
N MET A 203 18.27 -6.46 -9.22
CA MET A 203 18.11 -7.94 -9.30
C MET A 203 19.36 -8.69 -9.76
N THR A 204 20.49 -8.01 -9.88
CA THR A 204 21.78 -8.61 -10.29
C THR A 204 22.89 -8.33 -9.29
N LYS A 205 22.56 -8.25 -8.02
CA LYS A 205 23.56 -8.05 -6.97
C LYS A 205 24.34 -9.34 -6.73
N PRO A 206 25.65 -9.23 -6.46
CA PRO A 206 26.47 -10.41 -6.15
C PRO A 206 26.09 -11.06 -4.82
N CYS A 207 25.21 -10.43 -4.02
CA CYS A 207 24.82 -10.85 -2.66
C CYS A 207 26.04 -11.05 -1.76
N THR A 208 26.99 -10.17 -1.91
CA THR A 208 28.21 -10.03 -1.12
C THR A 208 28.35 -8.58 -0.69
N GLU A 209 29.26 -8.28 0.22
CA GLU A 209 29.53 -6.89 0.68
C GLU A 209 28.30 -6.17 1.27
N GLY A 210 27.36 -6.91 1.85
CA GLY A 210 26.22 -6.36 2.56
C GLY A 210 25.11 -5.78 1.67
N VAL A 211 25.12 -6.07 0.35
CA VAL A 211 24.04 -5.67 -0.57
C VAL A 211 23.46 -6.88 -1.28
N TRP A 212 22.14 -7.01 -1.20
CA TRP A 212 21.35 -8.13 -1.71
C TRP A 212 20.43 -7.68 -2.83
N ASN A 213 19.77 -8.63 -3.50
CA ASN A 213 18.72 -8.33 -4.47
C ASN A 213 17.49 -7.75 -3.78
N LEU A 214 16.73 -6.93 -4.51
CA LEU A 214 15.48 -6.32 -4.05
C LEU A 214 14.42 -7.38 -3.71
N TYR A 215 14.39 -8.48 -4.45
CA TYR A 215 13.54 -9.64 -4.19
C TYR A 215 14.41 -10.85 -3.85
N ASP A 216 13.97 -11.62 -2.88
CA ASP A 216 14.59 -12.89 -2.56
C ASP A 216 14.39 -13.88 -3.72
N SER A 217 15.47 -14.49 -4.19
CA SER A 217 15.44 -15.34 -5.38
C SER A 217 14.79 -16.71 -5.16
N ALA A 218 14.67 -17.16 -3.91
CA ALA A 218 14.08 -18.46 -3.58
C ALA A 218 12.57 -18.36 -3.30
N THR A 219 12.16 -17.28 -2.63
CA THR A 219 10.75 -17.06 -2.24
C THR A 219 9.99 -16.15 -3.19
N HIS A 220 10.70 -15.37 -4.05
CA HIS A 220 10.18 -14.33 -4.92
C HIS A 220 9.43 -13.21 -4.16
N VAL A 221 9.68 -13.09 -2.85
CA VAL A 221 9.11 -12.04 -1.99
C VAL A 221 10.06 -10.85 -1.95
N ILE A 222 9.53 -9.64 -1.95
CA ILE A 222 10.33 -8.43 -1.80
C ILE A 222 10.96 -8.40 -0.40
N THR A 223 12.24 -8.02 -0.32
CA THR A 223 12.95 -7.87 0.96
C THR A 223 12.52 -6.57 1.65
N PHE A 224 12.61 -6.51 2.96
CA PHE A 224 12.39 -5.25 3.67
C PHE A 224 13.43 -4.21 3.22
N VAL A 225 14.70 -4.49 3.45
CA VAL A 225 15.84 -3.73 2.93
C VAL A 225 16.91 -4.75 2.51
N PRO A 226 17.55 -4.62 1.35
CA PRO A 226 18.52 -5.59 0.83
C PRO A 226 19.90 -5.46 1.51
N THR A 227 19.94 -5.46 2.84
CA THR A 227 21.14 -5.52 3.67
C THR A 227 21.23 -6.86 4.40
N ASP A 228 22.37 -7.17 5.00
CA ASP A 228 22.69 -8.47 5.60
C ASP A 228 21.53 -9.17 6.32
N ASP A 229 21.07 -8.62 7.44
CA ASP A 229 19.98 -9.26 8.22
C ASP A 229 18.59 -8.81 7.75
N ALA A 230 18.48 -7.63 7.14
CA ALA A 230 17.20 -7.06 6.76
C ALA A 230 16.62 -7.65 5.45
N HIS A 231 17.43 -8.36 4.65
CA HIS A 231 16.95 -9.12 3.51
C HIS A 231 16.26 -10.45 3.90
N LEU A 232 16.29 -10.86 5.18
CA LEU A 232 15.72 -12.13 5.65
C LEU A 232 14.24 -12.03 6.04
N TYR A 233 13.66 -10.84 5.97
CA TYR A 233 12.26 -10.59 6.26
C TYR A 233 11.68 -9.53 5.33
N THR A 234 10.39 -9.31 5.39
CA THR A 234 9.66 -8.40 4.52
C THR A 234 8.72 -7.49 5.30
N ASP A 235 8.30 -6.42 4.64
CA ASP A 235 7.13 -5.62 5.01
C ASP A 235 5.93 -6.09 4.17
N PRO A 236 4.83 -6.54 4.78
CA PRO A 236 3.61 -6.90 4.05
C PRO A 236 3.07 -5.76 3.18
N SER A 237 3.27 -4.49 3.57
CA SER A 237 2.83 -3.34 2.78
C SER A 237 3.68 -3.10 1.51
N TYR A 238 4.86 -3.71 1.41
CA TYR A 238 5.68 -3.68 0.20
C TYR A 238 5.21 -4.70 -0.86
N GLN A 239 4.30 -5.60 -0.50
CA GLN A 239 3.72 -6.54 -1.44
C GLN A 239 2.75 -5.83 -2.38
N LEU A 240 3.19 -5.65 -3.62
CA LEU A 240 2.45 -4.97 -4.68
C LEU A 240 2.23 -5.92 -5.87
N PRO A 241 1.38 -6.96 -5.71
CA PRO A 241 1.19 -7.99 -6.73
C PRO A 241 0.74 -7.43 -8.07
N ALA A 242 -0.02 -6.34 -8.09
CA ALA A 242 -0.41 -5.67 -9.32
C ALA A 242 0.79 -5.13 -10.11
N PHE A 243 1.83 -4.64 -9.43
CA PHE A 243 3.00 -4.07 -10.08
C PHE A 243 3.90 -5.16 -10.66
N THR A 244 4.20 -6.22 -9.88
CA THR A 244 4.97 -7.36 -10.39
C THR A 244 4.24 -8.10 -11.50
N GLU A 245 2.90 -8.15 -11.48
CA GLU A 245 2.08 -8.67 -12.58
C GLU A 245 2.26 -7.84 -13.86
N LEU A 246 2.39 -6.50 -13.76
CA LEU A 246 2.71 -5.63 -14.90
C LEU A 246 4.14 -5.83 -15.38
N TRP A 247 5.10 -5.93 -14.47
CA TRP A 247 6.51 -6.15 -14.83
C TRP A 247 6.70 -7.47 -15.58
N SER A 248 5.92 -8.51 -15.29
CA SER A 248 5.95 -9.75 -16.04
C SER A 248 5.63 -9.58 -17.54
N ARG A 249 5.04 -8.44 -17.92
CA ARG A 249 4.69 -8.10 -19.31
C ARG A 249 5.67 -7.10 -19.92
N TRP A 250 6.28 -6.26 -19.10
CA TRP A 250 7.14 -5.16 -19.55
C TRP A 250 8.63 -5.50 -19.50
N ASP A 251 9.11 -6.15 -18.45
CA ASP A 251 10.47 -6.69 -18.38
C ASP A 251 10.52 -8.09 -18.99
N LYS A 252 10.84 -8.15 -20.30
CA LYS A 252 10.89 -9.42 -21.05
C LYS A 252 12.00 -10.36 -20.59
N GLU A 253 13.07 -9.83 -20.05
CA GLU A 253 14.22 -10.61 -19.60
C GLU A 253 13.88 -11.45 -18.37
N ARG A 254 13.02 -10.92 -17.46
CA ARG A 254 12.66 -11.54 -16.19
C ARG A 254 11.17 -11.83 -16.06
N ALA A 255 10.45 -11.95 -17.18
CA ALA A 255 9.00 -12.11 -17.21
C ALA A 255 8.48 -13.21 -16.29
N ASP A 256 9.12 -14.39 -16.30
CA ASP A 256 8.73 -15.54 -15.47
C ASP A 256 8.98 -15.25 -13.99
N PHE A 257 10.12 -14.63 -13.62
CA PHE A 257 10.41 -14.24 -12.25
C PHE A 257 9.32 -13.28 -11.71
N TRP A 258 8.97 -12.24 -12.47
CA TRP A 258 7.96 -11.28 -12.02
C TRP A 258 6.57 -11.88 -11.92
N LYS A 259 6.25 -12.86 -12.76
CA LYS A 259 5.02 -13.62 -12.63
C LYS A 259 4.97 -14.43 -11.34
N GLU A 260 6.04 -15.12 -10.98
CA GLU A 260 6.15 -15.83 -9.71
C GLU A 260 6.14 -14.87 -8.52
N ALA A 261 6.80 -13.71 -8.62
CA ALA A 261 6.76 -12.67 -7.61
C ALA A 261 5.34 -12.13 -7.38
N SER A 262 4.51 -12.02 -8.43
CA SER A 262 3.11 -11.61 -8.26
C SER A 262 2.28 -12.64 -7.47
N VAL A 263 2.54 -13.92 -7.68
CA VAL A 263 1.91 -15.01 -6.92
C VAL A 263 2.41 -15.02 -5.46
N ALA A 264 3.72 -14.86 -5.28
CA ALA A 264 4.34 -14.79 -3.96
C ALA A 264 3.82 -13.60 -3.14
N ALA A 265 3.68 -12.43 -3.75
CA ALA A 265 3.12 -11.24 -3.12
C ALA A 265 1.66 -11.44 -2.66
N ARG A 266 0.80 -12.05 -3.51
CA ARG A 266 -0.58 -12.40 -3.11
C ARG A 266 -0.60 -13.40 -1.96
N ARG A 267 0.28 -14.41 -2.02
CA ARG A 267 0.45 -15.36 -0.91
C ARG A 267 0.88 -14.65 0.37
N GLN A 268 1.88 -13.76 0.31
CA GLN A 268 2.40 -13.04 1.48
C GLN A 268 1.32 -12.17 2.12
N LEU A 269 0.56 -11.39 1.35
CA LEU A 269 -0.59 -10.61 1.85
C LEU A 269 -1.64 -11.48 2.52
N ARG A 270 -1.81 -12.72 2.10
CA ARG A 270 -2.76 -13.64 2.72
C ARG A 270 -2.24 -14.22 4.04
N ILE A 271 -0.99 -14.72 4.05
CA ILE A 271 -0.45 -15.43 5.22
C ILE A 271 0.00 -14.50 6.34
N ALA A 272 0.39 -13.25 6.03
CA ALA A 272 0.71 -12.24 7.03
C ALA A 272 -0.54 -11.61 7.67
N SER A 273 -1.71 -11.81 7.09
CA SER A 273 -2.99 -11.34 7.65
C SER A 273 -3.44 -12.25 8.78
N HIS A 274 -3.67 -11.70 9.96
CA HIS A 274 -4.13 -12.46 11.12
C HIS A 274 -5.49 -13.15 10.83
N PRO A 275 -5.66 -14.45 11.16
CA PRO A 275 -6.80 -15.25 10.69
C PRO A 275 -8.16 -14.81 11.23
N VAL A 276 -8.20 -14.05 12.33
CA VAL A 276 -9.43 -13.56 12.96
C VAL A 276 -9.68 -12.10 12.65
N THR A 277 -8.70 -11.22 12.92
CA THR A 277 -8.84 -9.77 12.78
C THR A 277 -8.59 -9.26 11.37
N GLY A 278 -7.80 -9.97 10.57
CA GLY A 278 -7.33 -9.50 9.29
C GLY A 278 -6.20 -8.48 9.36
N LEU A 279 -5.75 -8.10 10.56
CA LEU A 279 -4.65 -7.15 10.76
C LEU A 279 -3.32 -7.72 10.27
N TYR A 280 -2.48 -6.85 9.76
CA TYR A 280 -1.13 -7.16 9.31
C TYR A 280 -0.11 -6.63 10.32
N PRO A 281 1.02 -7.31 10.55
CA PRO A 281 2.16 -6.67 11.22
C PRO A 281 2.82 -5.65 10.27
N ASP A 282 3.58 -4.70 10.82
CA ASP A 282 4.46 -3.88 9.98
C ASP A 282 5.47 -4.76 9.25
N TYR A 283 6.13 -5.68 9.97
CA TYR A 283 7.06 -6.60 9.34
C TYR A 283 6.74 -8.06 9.66
N SER A 284 7.00 -8.92 8.70
CA SER A 284 6.79 -10.37 8.80
C SER A 284 7.97 -11.17 8.25
N THR A 285 8.09 -12.41 8.72
CA THR A 285 8.91 -13.41 8.02
C THR A 285 8.33 -13.73 6.65
N TYR A 286 9.06 -14.42 5.79
CA TYR A 286 8.55 -14.92 4.50
C TYR A 286 7.49 -16.03 4.65
N ASP A 287 7.32 -16.57 5.87
CA ASP A 287 6.24 -17.48 6.23
C ASP A 287 5.02 -16.78 6.83
N GLY A 288 5.03 -15.43 6.89
CA GLY A 288 3.90 -14.61 7.33
C GLY A 288 3.84 -14.34 8.83
N GLU A 289 4.76 -14.87 9.63
CA GLU A 289 4.78 -14.63 11.07
C GLU A 289 5.23 -13.20 11.40
N PRO A 290 4.59 -12.51 12.36
CA PRO A 290 5.00 -11.17 12.79
C PRO A 290 6.47 -11.15 13.23
N PHE A 291 7.25 -10.22 12.69
CA PHE A 291 8.68 -10.13 12.92
C PHE A 291 9.07 -8.81 13.60
N ARG A 292 9.89 -8.92 14.67
CA ARG A 292 10.46 -7.74 15.33
C ARG A 292 11.81 -7.40 14.69
N SER A 293 11.82 -6.31 13.92
CA SER A 293 13.05 -5.80 13.34
C SER A 293 13.99 -5.23 14.39
N PRO A 294 15.30 -5.53 14.35
CA PRO A 294 16.27 -4.88 15.21
C PRO A 294 16.57 -3.43 14.82
N TYR A 295 16.13 -2.99 13.64
CA TYR A 295 16.47 -1.69 13.06
C TYR A 295 15.44 -0.59 13.33
N CYS A 296 14.27 -0.93 13.86
CA CYS A 296 13.27 0.06 14.25
C CYS A 296 13.17 0.19 15.79
N GLY A 297 12.96 1.40 16.28
CA GLY A 297 12.86 1.71 17.70
C GLY A 297 11.53 1.32 18.35
N TYR A 298 10.66 0.58 17.64
CA TYR A 298 9.33 0.17 18.06
C TYR A 298 9.09 -1.32 17.78
N ASP A 299 7.96 -1.85 18.24
CA ASP A 299 7.60 -3.24 17.97
C ASP A 299 6.90 -3.39 16.62
N SER A 300 7.64 -3.82 15.61
CA SER A 300 7.16 -4.01 14.23
C SER A 300 6.26 -5.23 14.02
N ARG A 301 5.97 -6.00 15.07
CA ARG A 301 5.00 -7.10 15.04
C ARG A 301 3.54 -6.64 15.10
N ARG A 302 3.32 -5.36 15.39
CA ARG A 302 2.01 -4.72 15.53
C ARG A 302 1.48 -4.25 14.18
N PHE A 303 0.15 -4.12 14.08
CA PHE A 303 -0.48 -3.32 13.04
C PHE A 303 -0.32 -1.85 13.39
N GLN A 304 0.41 -1.11 12.58
CA GLN A 304 0.65 0.32 12.73
C GLN A 304 1.25 0.88 11.43
N TYR A 305 1.83 2.02 11.42
CA TYR A 305 2.59 2.74 10.39
C TYR A 305 2.46 2.19 8.94
N ASP A 306 3.34 1.24 8.55
CA ASP A 306 3.42 0.72 7.19
C ASP A 306 2.28 -0.25 6.86
N ALA A 307 1.86 -1.05 7.83
CA ALA A 307 0.80 -2.04 7.67
C ALA A 307 -0.54 -1.46 7.19
N ILE A 308 -0.79 -0.16 7.44
CA ILE A 308 -2.02 0.50 6.99
C ILE A 308 -2.20 0.52 5.47
N ARG A 309 -1.12 0.34 4.70
CA ARG A 309 -1.15 0.30 3.23
C ARG A 309 -1.62 -1.05 2.66
N CYS A 310 -1.55 -2.14 3.43
CA CYS A 310 -1.90 -3.48 2.94
C CYS A 310 -3.30 -3.57 2.30
N PRO A 311 -4.38 -3.02 2.89
CA PRO A 311 -5.69 -3.06 2.26
C PRO A 311 -5.76 -2.30 0.94
N MET A 312 -4.99 -1.22 0.76
CA MET A 312 -4.90 -0.52 -0.52
C MET A 312 -4.28 -1.42 -1.59
N ASN A 313 -3.21 -2.15 -1.27
CA ASN A 313 -2.53 -3.04 -2.20
C ASN A 313 -3.42 -4.23 -2.61
N VAL A 314 -4.16 -4.80 -1.65
CA VAL A 314 -5.14 -5.86 -1.93
C VAL A 314 -6.27 -5.34 -2.81
N GLY A 315 -6.86 -4.19 -2.49
CA GLY A 315 -7.94 -3.59 -3.27
C GLY A 315 -7.51 -3.24 -4.69
N MET A 316 -6.28 -2.72 -4.86
CA MET A 316 -5.68 -2.42 -6.15
C MET A 316 -5.55 -3.67 -7.02
N ASP A 317 -4.95 -4.75 -6.52
CA ASP A 317 -4.80 -6.01 -7.25
C ASP A 317 -6.16 -6.64 -7.60
N TYR A 318 -7.11 -6.57 -6.66
CA TYR A 318 -8.46 -7.08 -6.85
C TYR A 318 -9.16 -6.44 -8.05
N TYR A 319 -9.18 -5.11 -8.16
CA TYR A 319 -9.90 -4.48 -9.26
C TYR A 319 -9.09 -4.43 -10.58
N LEU A 320 -7.75 -4.38 -10.50
CA LEU A 320 -6.91 -4.34 -11.69
C LEU A 320 -6.80 -5.70 -12.38
N PHE A 321 -6.56 -6.76 -11.64
CA PHE A 321 -6.29 -8.09 -12.19
C PHE A 321 -7.39 -9.11 -11.88
N GLY A 322 -8.02 -9.01 -10.74
CA GLY A 322 -9.06 -9.94 -10.32
C GLY A 322 -8.54 -11.35 -10.02
N ALA A 323 -7.26 -11.47 -9.65
CA ALA A 323 -6.67 -12.71 -9.19
C ALA A 323 -7.11 -13.01 -7.74
N ASP A 324 -7.19 -14.29 -7.37
CA ASP A 324 -7.51 -14.75 -6.00
C ASP A 324 -8.71 -14.04 -5.33
N ARG A 325 -9.72 -13.67 -6.12
CA ARG A 325 -10.81 -12.75 -5.72
C ARG A 325 -11.49 -13.13 -4.41
N GLU A 326 -11.82 -14.40 -4.23
CA GLU A 326 -12.52 -14.87 -3.03
C GLU A 326 -11.63 -14.71 -1.79
N LEU A 327 -10.35 -15.10 -1.88
CA LEU A 327 -9.39 -14.98 -0.78
C LEU A 327 -9.11 -13.52 -0.43
N GLN A 328 -8.98 -12.64 -1.44
CA GLN A 328 -8.82 -11.20 -1.22
C GLN A 328 -10.06 -10.58 -0.57
N SER A 329 -11.26 -10.97 -1.02
CA SER A 329 -12.51 -10.54 -0.43
C SER A 329 -12.66 -10.98 1.04
N GLU A 330 -12.33 -12.22 1.35
CA GLU A 330 -12.35 -12.75 2.70
C GLU A 330 -11.37 -12.02 3.64
N ASN A 331 -10.14 -11.77 3.18
CA ASN A 331 -9.15 -11.00 3.95
C ASN A 331 -9.66 -9.60 4.27
N MET A 332 -10.17 -8.91 3.25
CA MET A 332 -10.71 -7.56 3.45
C MET A 332 -11.96 -7.54 4.31
N LEU A 333 -12.80 -8.56 4.22
CA LEU A 333 -13.98 -8.66 5.07
C LEU A 333 -13.59 -8.75 6.56
N ARG A 334 -12.58 -9.58 6.91
CA ARG A 334 -12.09 -9.67 8.29
C ARG A 334 -11.55 -8.34 8.79
N LEU A 335 -10.61 -7.74 8.06
CA LEU A 335 -9.98 -6.48 8.43
C LEU A 335 -10.98 -5.34 8.60
N LEU A 336 -11.85 -5.19 7.63
CA LEU A 336 -12.79 -4.07 7.62
C LEU A 336 -13.94 -4.27 8.62
N THR A 337 -14.31 -5.51 8.90
CA THR A 337 -15.24 -5.83 9.99
C THR A 337 -14.61 -5.50 11.34
N PHE A 338 -13.33 -5.84 11.56
CA PHE A 338 -12.61 -5.52 12.78
C PHE A 338 -12.63 -3.99 13.06
N PHE A 339 -12.24 -3.14 12.11
CA PHE A 339 -12.26 -1.68 12.32
C PHE A 339 -13.67 -1.11 12.51
N ARG A 340 -14.67 -1.65 11.82
CA ARG A 340 -16.07 -1.25 12.05
C ARG A 340 -16.51 -1.57 13.49
N ASP A 341 -16.20 -2.76 13.99
CA ASP A 341 -16.63 -3.23 15.32
C ASP A 341 -15.81 -2.56 16.43
N GLU A 342 -14.60 -2.15 16.15
CA GLU A 342 -13.75 -1.33 17.01
C GLU A 342 -14.21 0.15 17.06
N GLY A 343 -15.04 0.59 16.15
CA GLY A 343 -15.63 1.93 16.11
C GLY A 343 -14.75 2.99 15.50
N PHE A 344 -13.66 2.62 14.81
CA PHE A 344 -12.69 3.55 14.19
C PHE A 344 -12.01 4.49 15.19
N GLU A 345 -11.77 4.02 16.41
CA GLU A 345 -11.16 4.84 17.45
C GLU A 345 -9.64 4.78 17.40
N HIS A 346 -9.08 3.57 17.25
CA HIS A 346 -7.65 3.35 17.32
C HIS A 346 -7.05 2.93 15.97
N GLY A 347 -5.76 3.22 15.82
CA GLY A 347 -5.01 2.94 14.59
C GLY A 347 -3.86 1.95 14.76
N GLN A 348 -3.58 1.49 15.98
CA GLN A 348 -2.47 0.59 16.26
C GLN A 348 -2.91 -0.52 17.22
N PHE A 349 -2.53 -1.77 16.90
CA PHE A 349 -2.96 -2.96 17.63
C PHE A 349 -1.88 -4.04 17.59
N GLU A 350 -1.85 -4.94 18.59
CA GLU A 350 -1.32 -6.28 18.31
C GLU A 350 -2.15 -6.92 17.21
N VAL A 351 -1.57 -7.80 16.40
CA VAL A 351 -2.31 -8.37 15.26
C VAL A 351 -3.56 -9.17 15.65
N ASP A 352 -3.65 -9.62 16.88
CA ASP A 352 -4.85 -10.26 17.45
C ASP A 352 -5.97 -9.28 17.84
N GLY A 353 -5.73 -7.97 17.71
CA GLY A 353 -6.64 -6.89 18.04
C GLY A 353 -6.52 -6.38 19.47
N SER A 354 -5.62 -6.92 20.27
CA SER A 354 -5.37 -6.44 21.64
C SER A 354 -4.49 -5.19 21.67
N ASN A 355 -4.40 -4.55 22.86
CA ASN A 355 -3.56 -3.39 23.14
C ASN A 355 -3.75 -2.22 22.13
N PRO A 356 -4.98 -1.69 21.98
CA PRO A 356 -5.25 -0.57 21.07
C PRO A 356 -4.49 0.69 21.52
N THR A 357 -3.88 1.39 20.54
CA THR A 357 -3.18 2.67 20.73
C THR A 357 -3.27 3.50 19.46
N GLY A 358 -2.80 4.76 19.53
CA GLY A 358 -2.88 5.68 18.39
C GLY A 358 -4.33 6.00 18.02
N ASN A 359 -4.50 6.84 17.02
CA ASN A 359 -5.82 7.19 16.49
C ASN A 359 -6.01 6.56 15.11
N TYR A 360 -7.25 6.25 14.76
CA TYR A 360 -7.61 5.91 13.38
C TYR A 360 -7.38 7.12 12.48
N THR A 361 -6.59 6.96 11.42
CA THR A 361 -6.08 8.08 10.63
C THR A 361 -6.79 8.24 9.30
N ILE A 362 -6.52 9.35 8.61
CA ILE A 362 -7.07 9.58 7.27
C ILE A 362 -6.40 8.68 6.22
N GLY A 363 -5.13 8.34 6.39
CA GLY A 363 -4.45 7.34 5.55
C GLY A 363 -5.12 5.98 5.65
N MET A 364 -5.46 5.55 6.89
CA MET A 364 -6.23 4.32 7.12
C MET A 364 -7.63 4.40 6.48
N THR A 365 -8.32 5.55 6.62
CA THR A 365 -9.62 5.76 5.96
C THR A 365 -9.49 5.54 4.45
N GLY A 366 -8.44 6.08 3.85
CA GLY A 366 -8.15 5.92 2.43
C GLY A 366 -7.84 4.48 2.04
N ALA A 367 -6.83 3.89 2.67
CA ALA A 367 -6.37 2.54 2.35
C ALA A 367 -7.49 1.49 2.54
N ASN A 368 -8.25 1.60 3.64
CA ASN A 368 -9.40 0.73 3.92
C ASN A 368 -10.53 0.91 2.90
N ALA A 369 -10.77 2.12 2.40
CA ALA A 369 -11.76 2.35 1.33
C ALA A 369 -11.35 1.69 0.01
N VAL A 370 -10.05 1.65 -0.32
CA VAL A 370 -9.57 0.88 -1.49
C VAL A 370 -9.73 -0.62 -1.24
N GLY A 371 -9.37 -1.12 -0.06
CA GLY A 371 -9.64 -2.50 0.35
C GLY A 371 -11.12 -2.89 0.25
N ALA A 372 -12.01 -1.95 0.57
CA ALA A 372 -13.45 -2.18 0.49
C ALA A 372 -13.97 -2.43 -0.93
N ILE A 373 -13.21 -2.07 -1.97
CA ILE A 373 -13.54 -2.44 -3.36
C ILE A 373 -13.65 -3.96 -3.51
N ALA A 374 -12.86 -4.72 -2.75
CA ALA A 374 -12.85 -6.19 -2.78
C ALA A 374 -14.04 -6.84 -2.05
N LEU A 375 -14.85 -6.09 -1.28
CA LEU A 375 -15.96 -6.65 -0.53
C LEU A 375 -17.15 -7.06 -1.41
N HIS A 376 -17.79 -8.15 -1.03
CA HIS A 376 -19.14 -8.51 -1.50
C HIS A 376 -20.26 -7.91 -0.63
N ASP A 377 -19.93 -7.49 0.60
CA ASP A 377 -20.85 -6.76 1.49
C ASP A 377 -20.99 -5.30 1.03
N GLU A 378 -22.07 -5.02 0.29
CA GLU A 378 -22.34 -3.69 -0.27
C GLU A 378 -22.60 -2.63 0.82
N LYS A 379 -23.13 -3.03 1.99
CA LYS A 379 -23.38 -2.10 3.09
C LYS A 379 -22.04 -1.65 3.71
N LEU A 380 -21.16 -2.59 4.01
CA LEU A 380 -19.85 -2.31 4.55
C LEU A 380 -18.98 -1.54 3.53
N LYS A 381 -18.99 -1.95 2.27
CA LYS A 381 -18.33 -1.22 1.16
C LYS A 381 -18.79 0.25 1.11
N ARG A 382 -20.09 0.48 1.09
CA ARG A 382 -20.67 1.83 1.08
C ARG A 382 -20.20 2.67 2.26
N GLN A 383 -20.13 2.10 3.46
CA GLN A 383 -19.66 2.79 4.67
C GLN A 383 -18.24 3.32 4.49
N TYR A 384 -17.29 2.49 4.07
CA TYR A 384 -15.89 2.90 3.87
C TYR A 384 -15.72 3.93 2.75
N LEU A 385 -16.43 3.74 1.64
CA LEU A 385 -16.39 4.70 0.54
C LEU A 385 -16.98 6.06 0.96
N GLN A 386 -18.04 6.07 1.77
CA GLN A 386 -18.62 7.30 2.30
C GLN A 386 -17.65 7.99 3.26
N MET A 387 -16.99 7.24 4.16
CA MET A 387 -15.98 7.78 5.06
C MET A 387 -14.84 8.46 4.29
N LEU A 388 -14.35 7.84 3.21
CA LEU A 388 -13.32 8.44 2.36
C LEU A 388 -13.82 9.70 1.65
N TRP A 389 -15.05 9.68 1.13
CA TRP A 389 -15.62 10.85 0.46
C TRP A 389 -15.80 12.05 1.41
N ASP A 390 -16.21 11.80 2.64
CA ASP A 390 -16.46 12.84 3.65
C ASP A 390 -15.17 13.32 4.33
N ALA A 391 -14.09 12.57 4.20
CA ALA A 391 -12.80 12.89 4.80
C ALA A 391 -12.23 14.19 4.25
N ARG A 392 -11.64 14.99 5.12
CA ARG A 392 -10.97 16.24 4.75
C ARG A 392 -9.47 15.98 4.56
N PRO A 393 -8.86 16.48 3.47
CA PRO A 393 -7.43 16.30 3.26
C PRO A 393 -6.63 16.90 4.42
N PRO A 394 -5.55 16.24 4.87
CA PRO A 394 -4.78 16.69 6.02
C PRO A 394 -3.99 17.96 5.71
N LYS A 395 -3.69 18.73 6.77
CA LYS A 395 -2.87 19.94 6.76
C LYS A 395 -1.85 19.88 7.90
N GLY A 396 -0.91 20.81 7.90
CA GLY A 396 0.05 20.98 8.98
C GLY A 396 1.15 19.92 8.96
N GLN A 397 1.64 19.57 10.15
CA GLN A 397 2.84 18.73 10.29
C GLN A 397 2.71 17.33 9.68
N TRP A 398 1.54 16.69 9.80
CA TRP A 398 1.33 15.31 9.40
C TRP A 398 0.67 15.15 8.02
N ARG A 399 0.72 16.21 7.19
CA ARG A 399 0.09 16.20 5.86
C ARG A 399 0.77 15.31 4.82
N TYR A 400 2.05 14.92 5.05
CA TYR A 400 2.83 14.16 4.09
C TYR A 400 2.31 12.74 3.91
N TYR A 401 2.61 11.82 4.83
CA TYR A 401 2.29 10.41 4.68
C TYR A 401 0.78 10.17 4.55
N GLU A 402 0.03 10.70 5.49
CA GLU A 402 -1.44 10.63 5.49
C GLU A 402 -2.05 11.22 4.21
N GLY A 403 -1.51 12.32 3.72
CA GLY A 403 -1.97 12.98 2.49
C GLY A 403 -1.63 12.19 1.22
N MET A 404 -0.47 11.58 1.15
CA MET A 404 -0.05 10.77 0.00
C MET A 404 -0.88 9.51 -0.12
N VAL A 405 -1.06 8.76 0.99
CA VAL A 405 -1.93 7.58 1.01
C VAL A 405 -3.39 7.94 0.70
N TYR A 406 -3.90 9.05 1.29
CA TYR A 406 -5.23 9.55 0.99
C TYR A 406 -5.41 9.89 -0.50
N MET A 407 -4.46 10.60 -1.10
CA MET A 407 -4.53 10.99 -2.51
C MET A 407 -4.48 9.78 -3.46
N LEU A 408 -3.61 8.80 -3.20
CA LEU A 408 -3.58 7.54 -3.94
C LEU A 408 -4.91 6.79 -3.80
N SER A 409 -5.47 6.74 -2.60
CA SER A 409 -6.77 6.09 -2.35
C SER A 409 -7.91 6.76 -3.12
N MET A 410 -7.93 8.09 -3.17
CA MET A 410 -8.90 8.84 -3.98
C MET A 410 -8.78 8.51 -5.47
N LEU A 411 -7.56 8.36 -5.99
CA LEU A 411 -7.31 7.94 -7.38
C LEU A 411 -7.85 6.53 -7.64
N HIS A 412 -7.61 5.58 -6.73
CA HIS A 412 -8.11 4.21 -6.85
C HIS A 412 -9.64 4.16 -6.85
N VAL A 413 -10.29 4.77 -5.86
CA VAL A 413 -11.74 4.70 -5.68
C VAL A 413 -12.49 5.47 -6.77
N SER A 414 -11.92 6.57 -7.27
CA SER A 414 -12.52 7.35 -8.38
C SER A 414 -12.37 6.69 -9.76
N GLY A 415 -11.59 5.59 -9.89
CA GLY A 415 -11.26 4.97 -11.18
C GLY A 415 -10.26 5.77 -12.02
N ASN A 416 -9.56 6.71 -11.39
CA ASN A 416 -8.50 7.50 -12.04
C ASN A 416 -7.12 6.85 -11.95
N PHE A 417 -6.94 5.83 -11.12
CA PHE A 417 -5.73 5.02 -11.14
C PHE A 417 -5.81 3.98 -12.26
N ARG A 418 -5.05 4.21 -13.34
CA ARG A 418 -5.14 3.43 -14.58
C ARG A 418 -3.78 2.88 -14.99
N ILE A 419 -3.80 1.78 -15.72
CA ILE A 419 -2.62 1.22 -16.38
C ILE A 419 -2.56 1.77 -17.80
N TYR A 420 -1.40 2.21 -18.21
CA TYR A 420 -1.12 2.78 -19.53
C TYR A 420 -0.20 1.88 -20.32
#